data_b74aad160f1bc250d58dfa7c8a0cb3e6
#
_entry.id   b74aad160f1bc250d58dfa7c8a0cb3e6
#
_cell.length_a   1.000
_cell.length_b   1.000
_cell.length_c   1.000
_cell.angle_alpha   90.00
_cell.angle_beta   90.00
_cell.angle_gamma   90.00
#
_symmetry.space_group_name_H-M   'P 1'
#
loop_
_entity.id
_entity.type
_entity.pdbx_description
1 polymer ?
#
loop_
_entity_poly.entity_id
_entity_poly.type
_entity_poly.pdbx_seq_one_letter_code
_entity_poly.pdbx_strand_id
1 'polypeptide(L)'
;MNYKFLDALEVSPVIAAVKDDEGVDACLKSESQVVFILYGDICTIPEIVSKVKAAGKLAVVHLDLIHGLASKNIAADFIKKYTEADGVISTKPTIIHRAKELGMLTVLRVFLIDSMAYENVKTQVTAAKPDVVEVLPGMMPKVIGKVCKMSKTPIIAGGLISDKESVMAALSAGAIAVSSTNHEVWKM
;
A
#
# COMPACT_ATOMS: atom_id res chain seq x y z
N MET A 1 -7.47 4.57 13.30
CA MET A 1 -6.11 4.27 12.80
C MET A 1 -5.76 2.85 13.21
N ASN A 2 -5.23 2.03 12.32
CA ASN A 2 -4.88 0.64 12.64
C ASN A 2 -3.51 0.61 13.34
N TYR A 3 -3.49 0.49 14.67
CA TYR A 3 -2.25 0.49 15.46
C TYR A 3 -1.30 -0.63 15.04
N LYS A 4 -1.82 -1.84 14.77
CA LYS A 4 -1.01 -2.98 14.32
C LYS A 4 -0.20 -2.68 13.05
N PHE A 5 -0.76 -1.87 12.15
CA PHE A 5 -0.07 -1.45 10.92
C PHE A 5 1.04 -0.44 11.22
N LEU A 6 0.78 0.53 12.10
CA LEU A 6 1.80 1.51 12.48
C LEU A 6 2.94 0.85 13.25
N ASP A 7 2.64 -0.02 14.20
CA ASP A 7 3.64 -0.78 14.96
C ASP A 7 4.53 -1.62 14.01
N ALA A 8 3.93 -2.23 12.97
CA ALA A 8 4.67 -2.98 11.95
C ALA A 8 5.63 -2.08 11.14
N LEU A 9 5.23 -0.84 10.85
CA LEU A 9 6.09 0.13 10.15
C LEU A 9 7.19 0.75 11.05
N GLU A 10 6.99 0.77 12.36
CA GLU A 10 8.04 1.16 13.31
C GLU A 10 9.14 0.10 13.37
N VAL A 11 8.80 -1.19 13.24
CA VAL A 11 9.78 -2.28 13.14
C VAL A 11 10.56 -2.23 11.83
N SER A 12 9.85 -2.06 10.70
CA SER A 12 10.45 -1.92 9.38
C SER A 12 9.66 -0.94 8.52
N PRO A 13 10.21 0.24 8.19
CA PRO A 13 9.54 1.22 7.34
C PRO A 13 9.56 0.84 5.85
N VAL A 14 10.01 -0.37 5.52
CA VAL A 14 10.03 -0.89 4.16
C VAL A 14 8.91 -1.89 3.96
N ILE A 15 8.01 -1.59 3.03
CA ILE A 15 6.89 -2.45 2.63
C ILE A 15 7.32 -3.26 1.39
N ALA A 16 7.22 -4.58 1.47
CA ALA A 16 7.46 -5.44 0.32
C ALA A 16 6.26 -5.42 -0.63
N ALA A 17 6.44 -4.92 -1.85
CA ALA A 17 5.42 -4.92 -2.88
C ALA A 17 5.68 -6.08 -3.85
N VAL A 18 4.86 -7.13 -3.77
CA VAL A 18 5.04 -8.37 -4.54
C VAL A 18 4.17 -8.38 -5.79
N LYS A 19 4.74 -8.84 -6.91
CA LYS A 19 4.10 -8.84 -8.23
C LYS A 19 4.00 -10.25 -8.86
N ASP A 20 4.52 -11.26 -8.16
CA ASP A 20 4.57 -12.66 -8.56
C ASP A 20 4.85 -13.56 -7.34
N ASP A 21 4.78 -14.88 -7.54
CA ASP A 21 5.04 -15.87 -6.49
C ASP A 21 6.49 -15.87 -6.01
N GLU A 22 7.46 -15.58 -6.89
CA GLU A 22 8.87 -15.46 -6.51
C GLU A 22 9.06 -14.30 -5.52
N GLY A 23 8.40 -13.17 -5.78
CA GLY A 23 8.35 -12.02 -4.86
C GLY A 23 7.73 -12.39 -3.52
N VAL A 24 6.67 -13.20 -3.49
CA VAL A 24 6.11 -13.70 -2.22
C VAL A 24 7.14 -14.51 -1.47
N ASP A 25 7.75 -15.53 -2.10
CA ASP A 25 8.74 -16.40 -1.45
C ASP A 25 9.96 -15.60 -0.92
N ALA A 26 10.36 -14.56 -1.63
CA ALA A 26 11.43 -13.65 -1.20
C ALA A 26 11.00 -12.79 -0.01
N CYS A 27 9.80 -12.20 -0.05
CA CYS A 27 9.34 -11.32 1.02
C CYS A 27 9.07 -12.06 2.34
N LEU A 28 8.70 -13.36 2.28
CA LEU A 28 8.53 -14.17 3.49
C LEU A 28 9.84 -14.27 4.31
N LYS A 29 11.00 -14.17 3.65
CA LYS A 29 12.34 -14.24 4.25
C LYS A 29 12.91 -12.87 4.62
N SER A 30 12.23 -11.78 4.27
CA SER A 30 12.68 -10.39 4.52
C SER A 30 12.23 -9.87 5.89
N GLU A 31 12.82 -8.75 6.32
CA GLU A 31 12.44 -8.04 7.54
C GLU A 31 11.12 -7.24 7.40
N SER A 32 10.64 -7.05 6.17
CA SER A 32 9.39 -6.32 5.93
C SER A 32 8.20 -7.00 6.61
N GLN A 33 7.51 -6.25 7.47
CA GLN A 33 6.35 -6.76 8.22
C GLN A 33 5.02 -6.59 7.45
N VAL A 34 5.03 -5.70 6.45
CA VAL A 34 3.85 -5.39 5.62
C VAL A 34 4.13 -5.79 4.17
N VAL A 35 3.17 -6.48 3.56
CA VAL A 35 3.25 -6.93 2.16
C VAL A 35 2.10 -6.33 1.36
N PHE A 36 2.43 -5.61 0.30
CA PHE A 36 1.49 -5.14 -0.71
C PHE A 36 1.42 -6.15 -1.85
N ILE A 37 0.27 -6.79 -2.05
CA ILE A 37 0.05 -7.81 -3.07
C ILE A 37 -0.50 -7.13 -4.32
N LEU A 38 0.29 -7.12 -5.41
CA LEU A 38 0.03 -6.38 -6.64
C LEU A 38 -0.34 -7.29 -7.83
N TYR A 39 -0.65 -8.57 -7.59
CA TYR A 39 -0.92 -9.56 -8.62
C TYR A 39 -1.91 -10.63 -8.14
N GLY A 40 -2.30 -11.48 -9.05
CA GLY A 40 -3.22 -12.59 -8.81
C GLY A 40 -4.60 -12.34 -9.43
N ASP A 41 -5.50 -13.24 -9.18
CA ASP A 41 -6.87 -13.22 -9.64
C ASP A 41 -7.84 -13.69 -8.53
N ILE A 42 -9.13 -13.67 -8.81
CA ILE A 42 -10.17 -14.07 -7.84
C ILE A 42 -10.04 -15.52 -7.37
N CYS A 43 -9.35 -16.38 -8.12
CA CYS A 43 -9.16 -17.79 -7.76
C CYS A 43 -7.91 -17.99 -6.89
N THR A 44 -6.86 -17.20 -7.12
CA THR A 44 -5.54 -17.37 -6.48
C THR A 44 -5.32 -16.45 -5.29
N ILE A 45 -6.00 -15.29 -5.21
CA ILE A 45 -5.76 -14.31 -4.16
C ILE A 45 -5.98 -14.83 -2.73
N PRO A 46 -6.95 -15.72 -2.43
CA PRO A 46 -7.08 -16.28 -1.08
C PRO A 46 -5.83 -17.05 -0.63
N GLU A 47 -5.22 -17.81 -1.55
CA GLU A 47 -4.04 -18.62 -1.27
C GLU A 47 -2.79 -17.75 -1.07
N ILE A 48 -2.62 -16.74 -1.93
CA ILE A 48 -1.52 -15.75 -1.81
C ILE A 48 -1.59 -15.03 -0.45
N VAL A 49 -2.77 -14.56 -0.08
CA VAL A 49 -2.99 -13.91 1.23
C VAL A 49 -2.68 -14.86 2.38
N SER A 50 -3.15 -16.11 2.30
CA SER A 50 -2.92 -17.12 3.34
C SER A 50 -1.44 -17.41 3.56
N LYS A 51 -0.63 -17.50 2.48
CA LYS A 51 0.83 -17.66 2.57
C LYS A 51 1.48 -16.51 3.34
N VAL A 52 1.11 -15.27 3.02
CA VAL A 52 1.64 -14.07 3.70
C VAL A 52 1.23 -14.05 5.18
N LYS A 53 -0.03 -14.39 5.47
CA LYS A 53 -0.56 -14.44 6.84
C LYS A 53 0.09 -15.53 7.69
N ALA A 54 0.33 -16.70 7.10
CA ALA A 54 1.01 -17.82 7.77
C ALA A 54 2.44 -17.46 8.24
N ALA A 55 3.10 -16.52 7.55
CA ALA A 55 4.40 -15.98 7.95
C ALA A 55 4.31 -14.85 9.01
N GLY A 56 3.11 -14.57 9.55
CA GLY A 56 2.88 -13.54 10.56
C GLY A 56 2.88 -12.10 10.03
N LYS A 57 2.95 -11.90 8.71
CA LYS A 57 3.01 -10.59 8.07
C LYS A 57 1.61 -10.01 7.82
N LEU A 58 1.52 -8.69 7.64
CA LEU A 58 0.29 -8.02 7.24
C LEU A 58 0.13 -8.06 5.72
N ALA A 59 -1.00 -8.57 5.26
CA ALA A 59 -1.36 -8.70 3.85
C ALA A 59 -2.31 -7.57 3.43
N VAL A 60 -1.88 -6.74 2.47
CA VAL A 60 -2.68 -5.63 1.91
C VAL A 60 -2.81 -5.84 0.41
N VAL A 61 -4.03 -6.03 -0.08
CA VAL A 61 -4.31 -6.42 -1.49
C VAL A 61 -4.63 -5.20 -2.34
N HIS A 62 -3.97 -5.07 -3.50
CA HIS A 62 -4.27 -4.01 -4.47
C HIS A 62 -5.45 -4.40 -5.36
N LEU A 63 -6.65 -3.93 -5.04
CA LEU A 63 -7.91 -4.36 -5.68
C LEU A 63 -7.94 -4.10 -7.18
N ASP A 64 -7.35 -2.99 -7.64
CA ASP A 64 -7.37 -2.61 -9.07
C ASP A 64 -6.47 -3.51 -9.94
N LEU A 65 -5.62 -4.36 -9.32
CA LEU A 65 -4.67 -5.26 -10.01
C LEU A 65 -5.03 -6.74 -9.89
N ILE A 66 -6.13 -7.09 -9.19
CA ILE A 66 -6.59 -8.48 -9.11
C ILE A 66 -7.50 -8.78 -10.28
N HIS A 67 -7.08 -9.71 -11.14
CA HIS A 67 -7.86 -10.11 -12.30
C HIS A 67 -9.21 -10.72 -11.89
N GLY A 68 -10.25 -10.35 -12.60
CA GLY A 68 -11.61 -10.83 -12.32
C GLY A 68 -12.37 -10.04 -11.26
N LEU A 69 -11.71 -9.15 -10.49
CA LEU A 69 -12.43 -8.23 -9.61
C LEU A 69 -13.02 -7.06 -10.41
N ALA A 70 -14.29 -6.79 -10.16
CA ALA A 70 -14.92 -5.58 -10.70
C ALA A 70 -14.34 -4.34 -10.00
N SER A 71 -14.15 -3.26 -10.78
CA SER A 71 -13.75 -1.94 -10.24
C SER A 71 -14.91 -1.23 -9.53
N LYS A 72 -15.54 -1.90 -8.56
CA LYS A 72 -16.69 -1.47 -7.77
C LYS A 72 -16.54 -1.86 -6.31
N ASN A 73 -17.39 -1.33 -5.45
CA ASN A 73 -17.37 -1.58 -4.01
C ASN A 73 -17.39 -3.07 -3.64
N ILE A 74 -18.07 -3.90 -4.43
CA ILE A 74 -18.14 -5.36 -4.26
C ILE A 74 -16.74 -6.02 -4.22
N ALA A 75 -15.72 -5.41 -4.80
CA ALA A 75 -14.35 -5.91 -4.72
C ALA A 75 -13.83 -5.93 -3.26
N ALA A 76 -14.14 -4.89 -2.50
CA ALA A 76 -13.77 -4.84 -1.07
C ALA A 76 -14.57 -5.88 -0.26
N ASP A 77 -15.87 -6.05 -0.56
CA ASP A 77 -16.69 -7.07 0.08
C ASP A 77 -16.16 -8.50 -0.21
N PHE A 78 -15.72 -8.76 -1.45
CA PHE A 78 -15.12 -10.04 -1.85
C PHE A 78 -13.85 -10.33 -1.03
N ILE A 79 -12.90 -9.40 -1.00
CA ILE A 79 -11.64 -9.60 -0.25
C ILE A 79 -11.93 -9.79 1.23
N LYS A 80 -12.81 -9.00 1.83
CA LYS A 80 -13.19 -9.15 3.24
C LYS A 80 -13.79 -10.51 3.56
N LYS A 81 -14.61 -11.05 2.65
CA LYS A 81 -15.36 -12.30 2.87
C LYS A 81 -14.54 -13.56 2.60
N TYR A 82 -13.67 -13.51 1.57
CA TYR A 82 -13.03 -14.71 1.04
C TYR A 82 -11.52 -14.78 1.30
N THR A 83 -10.94 -13.76 1.97
CA THR A 83 -9.52 -13.77 2.33
C THR A 83 -9.32 -13.31 3.78
N GLU A 84 -8.11 -13.56 4.31
CA GLU A 84 -7.67 -13.07 5.62
C GLU A 84 -6.85 -11.76 5.49
N ALA A 85 -7.04 -11.00 4.39
CA ALA A 85 -6.31 -9.76 4.17
C ALA A 85 -6.59 -8.74 5.29
N ASP A 86 -5.54 -8.10 5.78
CA ASP A 86 -5.63 -7.05 6.79
C ASP A 86 -6.13 -5.74 6.20
N GLY A 87 -5.87 -5.51 4.91
CA GLY A 87 -6.24 -4.26 4.24
C GLY A 87 -6.28 -4.34 2.73
N VAL A 88 -6.60 -3.21 2.13
CA VAL A 88 -6.67 -3.04 0.68
C VAL A 88 -6.03 -1.75 0.20
N ILE A 89 -5.55 -1.78 -1.04
CA ILE A 89 -5.09 -0.62 -1.80
C ILE A 89 -6.03 -0.44 -3.00
N SER A 90 -6.40 0.78 -3.29
CA SER A 90 -7.08 1.15 -4.53
C SER A 90 -6.79 2.61 -4.91
N THR A 91 -6.87 2.91 -6.20
CA THR A 91 -6.85 4.28 -6.73
C THR A 91 -8.22 4.96 -6.63
N LYS A 92 -9.28 4.20 -6.24
CA LYS A 92 -10.67 4.65 -6.26
C LYS A 92 -11.17 5.00 -4.85
N PRO A 93 -11.46 6.29 -4.57
CA PRO A 93 -11.95 6.73 -3.27
C PRO A 93 -13.19 5.98 -2.77
N THR A 94 -14.12 5.61 -3.65
CA THR A 94 -15.34 4.90 -3.28
C THR A 94 -15.07 3.48 -2.77
N ILE A 95 -14.12 2.77 -3.37
CA ILE A 95 -13.71 1.42 -2.93
C ILE A 95 -12.99 1.50 -1.58
N ILE A 96 -12.10 2.48 -1.41
CA ILE A 96 -11.42 2.73 -0.13
C ILE A 96 -12.42 3.06 0.98
N HIS A 97 -13.42 3.90 0.70
CA HIS A 97 -14.48 4.20 1.66
C HIS A 97 -15.24 2.93 2.06
N ARG A 98 -15.61 2.08 1.08
CA ARG A 98 -16.29 0.81 1.35
C ARG A 98 -15.45 -0.14 2.20
N ALA A 99 -14.16 -0.29 1.89
CA ALA A 99 -13.25 -1.13 2.66
C ALA A 99 -13.13 -0.66 4.13
N LYS A 100 -13.14 0.65 4.34
CA LYS A 100 -13.13 1.24 5.68
C LYS A 100 -14.40 0.92 6.47
N GLU A 101 -15.58 0.96 5.84
CA GLU A 101 -16.84 0.52 6.45
C GLU A 101 -16.79 -0.95 6.89
N LEU A 102 -16.05 -1.78 6.15
CA LEU A 102 -15.82 -3.19 6.47
C LEU A 102 -14.75 -3.42 7.55
N GLY A 103 -14.18 -2.35 8.11
CA GLY A 103 -13.16 -2.41 9.16
C GLY A 103 -11.79 -2.89 8.68
N MET A 104 -11.49 -2.76 7.38
CA MET A 104 -10.18 -3.09 6.81
C MET A 104 -9.23 -1.89 6.88
N LEU A 105 -7.92 -2.16 6.95
CA LEU A 105 -6.90 -1.14 6.69
C LEU A 105 -7.04 -0.64 5.24
N THR A 106 -6.95 0.67 5.05
CA THR A 106 -7.19 1.29 3.75
C THR A 106 -6.01 2.15 3.29
N VAL A 107 -5.51 1.86 2.10
CA VAL A 107 -4.44 2.61 1.44
C VAL A 107 -5.00 3.21 0.13
N LEU A 108 -5.11 4.54 0.08
CA LEU A 108 -5.44 5.23 -1.16
C LEU A 108 -4.17 5.45 -1.97
N ARG A 109 -4.07 4.87 -3.17
CA ARG A 109 -2.93 5.09 -4.07
C ARG A 109 -3.20 6.28 -4.98
N VAL A 110 -2.26 7.22 -5.04
CA VAL A 110 -2.34 8.40 -5.90
C VAL A 110 -1.09 8.54 -6.77
N PHE A 111 -1.29 8.91 -8.04
CA PHE A 111 -0.20 9.17 -8.99
C PHE A 111 -0.04 10.67 -9.18
N LEU A 112 1.13 11.21 -8.85
CA LEU A 112 1.45 12.64 -8.98
C LEU A 112 2.17 12.90 -10.29
N ILE A 113 1.42 12.91 -11.37
CA ILE A 113 1.97 13.09 -12.73
C ILE A 113 2.02 14.56 -13.18
N ASP A 114 1.21 15.42 -12.55
CA ASP A 114 1.11 16.84 -12.87
C ASP A 114 0.54 17.67 -11.68
N SER A 115 0.42 18.98 -11.88
CA SER A 115 -0.11 19.90 -10.87
C SER A 115 -1.58 19.62 -10.53
N MET A 116 -2.38 19.19 -11.49
CA MET A 116 -3.79 18.87 -11.28
C MET A 116 -3.93 17.64 -10.38
N ALA A 117 -3.13 16.58 -10.63
CA ALA A 117 -3.08 15.40 -9.78
C ALA A 117 -2.69 15.77 -8.35
N TYR A 118 -1.70 16.65 -8.17
CA TYR A 118 -1.28 17.14 -6.86
C TYR A 118 -2.41 17.88 -6.12
N GLU A 119 -3.11 18.79 -6.78
CA GLU A 119 -4.22 19.56 -6.20
C GLU A 119 -5.41 18.65 -5.82
N ASN A 120 -5.65 17.60 -6.60
CA ASN A 120 -6.72 16.64 -6.37
C ASN A 120 -6.48 15.69 -5.19
N VAL A 121 -5.24 15.55 -4.68
CA VAL A 121 -4.94 14.67 -3.53
C VAL A 121 -5.84 14.98 -2.35
N LYS A 122 -5.97 16.26 -1.98
CA LYS A 122 -6.80 16.69 -0.84
C LYS A 122 -8.27 16.30 -1.01
N THR A 123 -8.81 16.47 -2.20
CA THR A 123 -10.19 16.11 -2.53
C THR A 123 -10.40 14.59 -2.43
N GLN A 124 -9.49 13.80 -3.00
CA GLN A 124 -9.55 12.34 -2.96
C GLN A 124 -9.41 11.80 -1.53
N VAL A 125 -8.48 12.33 -0.74
CA VAL A 125 -8.29 11.95 0.67
C VAL A 125 -9.51 12.30 1.51
N THR A 126 -10.12 13.47 1.27
CA THR A 126 -11.34 13.88 1.98
C THR A 126 -12.53 12.97 1.66
N ALA A 127 -12.65 12.56 0.40
CA ALA A 127 -13.73 11.66 -0.04
C ALA A 127 -13.54 10.22 0.47
N ALA A 128 -12.31 9.70 0.37
CA ALA A 128 -11.99 8.32 0.74
C ALA A 128 -11.81 8.11 2.25
N LYS A 129 -11.30 9.13 2.96
CA LYS A 129 -10.89 9.05 4.38
C LYS A 129 -10.00 7.84 4.67
N PRO A 130 -8.94 7.59 3.88
CA PRO A 130 -8.10 6.41 4.04
C PRO A 130 -7.32 6.47 5.35
N ASP A 131 -6.82 5.31 5.81
CA ASP A 131 -5.89 5.27 6.94
C ASP A 131 -4.51 5.77 6.53
N VAL A 132 -4.10 5.50 5.28
CA VAL A 132 -2.81 5.89 4.71
C VAL A 132 -2.99 6.27 3.24
N VAL A 133 -2.14 7.19 2.74
CA VAL A 133 -2.05 7.52 1.30
C VAL A 133 -0.70 7.05 0.77
N GLU A 134 -0.71 6.28 -0.30
CA GLU A 134 0.50 5.93 -1.03
C GLU A 134 0.66 6.85 -2.25
N VAL A 135 1.80 7.53 -2.31
CA VAL A 135 2.14 8.51 -3.35
C VAL A 135 3.15 7.91 -4.32
N LEU A 136 2.85 7.94 -5.61
CA LEU A 136 3.74 7.50 -6.69
C LEU A 136 4.00 8.66 -7.67
N PRO A 137 5.24 8.78 -8.23
CA PRO A 137 6.44 8.02 -7.86
C PRO A 137 7.10 8.51 -6.56
N GLY A 138 7.74 7.57 -5.84
CA GLY A 138 8.40 7.82 -4.54
C GLY A 138 9.71 8.60 -4.62
N MET A 139 10.30 8.75 -5.81
CA MET A 139 11.57 9.43 -6.04
C MET A 139 11.48 10.97 -6.13
N MET A 140 10.42 11.56 -5.58
CA MET A 140 10.21 13.01 -5.58
C MET A 140 10.17 13.59 -4.15
N PRO A 141 11.27 13.60 -3.39
CA PRO A 141 11.25 13.96 -1.96
C PRO A 141 10.70 15.36 -1.70
N LYS A 142 10.97 16.33 -2.57
CA LYS A 142 10.40 17.68 -2.47
C LYS A 142 8.86 17.69 -2.59
N VAL A 143 8.30 16.87 -3.46
CA VAL A 143 6.84 16.77 -3.65
C VAL A 143 6.22 15.98 -2.50
N ILE A 144 6.83 14.87 -2.10
CA ILE A 144 6.41 14.08 -0.92
C ILE A 144 6.34 14.98 0.31
N GLY A 145 7.37 15.79 0.57
CA GLY A 145 7.39 16.72 1.70
C GLY A 145 6.27 17.77 1.65
N LYS A 146 5.86 18.23 0.46
CA LYS A 146 4.69 19.10 0.31
C LYS A 146 3.39 18.36 0.62
N VAL A 147 3.24 17.12 0.14
CA VAL A 147 2.05 16.30 0.41
C VAL A 147 1.93 15.98 1.91
N CYS A 148 3.03 15.61 2.57
CA CYS A 148 3.07 15.36 4.02
C CYS A 148 2.63 16.59 4.83
N LYS A 149 3.04 17.79 4.43
CA LYS A 149 2.62 19.04 5.10
C LYS A 149 1.14 19.40 4.85
N MET A 150 0.61 19.02 3.68
CA MET A 150 -0.77 19.31 3.30
C MET A 150 -1.76 18.32 3.93
N SER A 151 -1.36 17.06 4.11
CA SER A 151 -2.23 15.97 4.57
C SER A 151 -2.01 15.66 6.05
N LYS A 152 -3.11 15.45 6.79
CA LYS A 152 -3.07 14.86 8.13
C LYS A 152 -3.01 13.33 8.09
N THR A 153 -3.32 12.73 6.94
CA THR A 153 -3.24 11.28 6.72
C THR A 153 -1.79 10.92 6.46
N PRO A 154 -1.23 9.88 7.10
CA PRO A 154 0.14 9.43 6.89
C PRO A 154 0.42 9.08 5.42
N ILE A 155 1.64 9.33 4.97
CA ILE A 155 2.06 9.15 3.58
C ILE A 155 3.09 8.01 3.48
N ILE A 156 2.86 7.10 2.55
CA ILE A 156 3.83 6.11 2.05
C ILE A 156 4.35 6.62 0.71
N ALA A 157 5.66 6.51 0.47
CA ALA A 157 6.26 6.77 -0.83
C ALA A 157 6.45 5.45 -1.58
N GLY A 158 5.87 5.33 -2.78
CA GLY A 158 5.94 4.12 -3.59
C GLY A 158 6.36 4.37 -5.03
N GLY A 159 6.78 3.31 -5.70
CA GLY A 159 7.19 3.34 -7.10
C GLY A 159 8.57 3.96 -7.35
N LEU A 160 9.35 3.26 -8.17
CA LEU A 160 10.71 3.62 -8.59
C LEU A 160 11.77 3.66 -7.47
N ILE A 161 11.44 3.27 -6.25
CA ILE A 161 12.40 3.18 -5.13
C ILE A 161 13.19 1.89 -5.28
N SER A 162 14.51 2.00 -5.50
CA SER A 162 15.38 0.87 -5.83
C SER A 162 16.67 0.77 -5.01
N ASP A 163 16.96 1.76 -4.16
CA ASP A 163 18.19 1.87 -3.40
C ASP A 163 17.98 2.57 -2.06
N LYS A 164 19.00 2.49 -1.20
CA LYS A 164 18.98 3.07 0.16
C LYS A 164 18.87 4.59 0.14
N GLU A 165 19.46 5.26 -0.84
CA GLU A 165 19.42 6.73 -0.93
C GLU A 165 17.98 7.19 -1.17
N SER A 166 17.27 6.56 -2.11
CA SER A 166 15.86 6.83 -2.39
C SER A 166 14.96 6.56 -1.18
N VAL A 167 15.21 5.46 -0.45
CA VAL A 167 14.50 5.14 0.81
C VAL A 167 14.70 6.27 1.83
N MET A 168 15.95 6.62 2.11
CA MET A 168 16.28 7.65 3.10
C MET A 168 15.74 9.02 2.70
N ALA A 169 15.80 9.37 1.41
CA ALA A 169 15.26 10.63 0.90
C ALA A 169 13.74 10.74 1.10
N ALA A 170 12.99 9.66 0.84
CA ALA A 170 11.55 9.63 1.05
C ALA A 170 11.15 9.73 2.53
N LEU A 171 11.81 8.96 3.41
CA LEU A 171 11.58 9.00 4.86
C LEU A 171 11.94 10.38 5.45
N SER A 172 13.09 10.95 5.05
CA SER A 172 13.51 12.31 5.47
C SER A 172 12.56 13.40 4.99
N ALA A 173 11.84 13.18 3.89
CA ALA A 173 10.81 14.09 3.41
C ALA A 173 9.51 14.04 4.23
N GLY A 174 9.35 13.07 5.12
CA GLY A 174 8.21 12.91 6.01
C GLY A 174 7.28 11.74 5.68
N ALA A 175 7.63 10.88 4.71
CA ALA A 175 6.92 9.62 4.52
C ALA A 175 7.14 8.71 5.74
N ILE A 176 6.08 8.00 6.18
CA ILE A 176 6.20 7.06 7.31
C ILE A 176 6.80 5.71 6.89
N ALA A 177 6.74 5.40 5.60
CA ALA A 177 7.27 4.18 5.03
C ALA A 177 7.50 4.34 3.52
N VAL A 178 8.19 3.37 2.94
CA VAL A 178 8.35 3.22 1.49
C VAL A 178 7.82 1.87 1.03
N SER A 179 7.27 1.79 -0.17
CA SER A 179 6.93 0.52 -0.82
C SER A 179 7.82 0.30 -2.05
N SER A 180 8.36 -0.90 -2.19
CA SER A 180 9.23 -1.24 -3.31
C SER A 180 9.00 -2.68 -3.78
N THR A 181 9.16 -2.90 -5.09
CA THR A 181 9.21 -4.24 -5.70
C THR A 181 10.64 -4.78 -5.80
N ASN A 182 11.64 -4.00 -5.39
CA ASN A 182 13.04 -4.41 -5.43
C ASN A 182 13.39 -5.19 -4.16
N HIS A 183 13.80 -6.45 -4.31
CA HIS A 183 14.14 -7.37 -3.22
C HIS A 183 15.32 -6.87 -2.38
N GLU A 184 16.27 -6.12 -2.96
CA GLU A 184 17.40 -5.57 -2.22
C GLU A 184 16.95 -4.47 -1.22
N VAL A 185 15.90 -3.74 -1.53
CA VAL A 185 15.31 -2.74 -0.63
C VAL A 185 14.66 -3.41 0.59
N TRP A 186 14.12 -4.63 0.45
CA TRP A 186 13.48 -5.37 1.55
C TRP A 186 14.46 -5.90 2.60
N LYS A 187 15.76 -5.87 2.32
CA LYS A 187 16.86 -6.31 3.22
C LYS A 187 17.49 -5.19 4.02
N MET A 188 16.96 -3.96 3.93
CA MET A 188 17.51 -2.73 4.52
C MET A 188 16.94 -2.44 5.90
#